data_2fcf0b2fe0ea832de068041e34fdf144
#
_entry.id   2fcf0b2fe0ea832de068041e34fdf144
#
_cell.length_a   1.000
_cell.length_b   1.000
_cell.length_c   1.000
_cell.angle_alpha   90.00
_cell.angle_beta   90.00
_cell.angle_gamma   90.00
#
_symmetry.space_group_name_H-M   'P 1'
#
loop_
_entity.id
_entity.type
_entity.pdbx_description
1 polymer ?
#
loop_
_entity_poly.entity_id
_entity_poly.type
_entity_poly.pdbx_seq_one_letter_code
_entity_poly.pdbx_strand_id
1 'polypeptide(L)'
;VPTRVLLQSRLSSSRLPGKALLTVAGQPVVALAARRAGNTGLDVVVATSDQPEDDAIADALGEIGVAVFRGSLHDPLRRFFDAPRALADDDLVVRLTGDNVVPDGSFVQQMIDDMHAAGEQYIRVAVTDITGLGAEVFSAGLLRQAHHIATDPYDREHVTPWIRRHTADLSVNPPLTGPVKRLRCTIDTLRDFTVAARALRGLPDPVSVPWRVLLDRFVEAGGAVPSPLPGTVPNPIGQGPWVLDAAGLGGAIDLATVARVLDAAAMAGVTHVYTDVTYGDAQARIGQSLAHGLSERLAVVAQVAPLSALPPSASDGWAAAEVAASVYNTLRELQSKSVDALLLPWSAWTSWSGGGAASLVSLQSQGRCRLVGVALDQPEQLEAAFADPRIGYVRVPAAWRTSFADAPDDVIITCADSAARGFARVTSVSLPAVSVEQVEQQAASFIA
;
A
#
# COMPACT_ATOMS: atom_id res chain seq x y z
N VAL A 1 20.44 4.22 30.99
CA VAL A 1 20.73 2.86 30.53
C VAL A 1 21.36 2.95 29.16
N PRO A 2 22.52 2.31 28.88
CA PRO A 2 23.08 2.25 27.54
C PRO A 2 22.05 1.76 26.52
N THR A 3 21.95 2.45 25.38
CA THR A 3 20.97 2.16 24.36
C THR A 3 21.65 2.12 23.00
N ARG A 4 21.35 1.08 22.22
CA ARG A 4 21.81 0.96 20.83
C ARG A 4 20.66 0.86 19.86
N VAL A 5 20.65 1.73 18.88
CA VAL A 5 19.70 1.67 17.76
C VAL A 5 20.28 0.75 16.68
N LEU A 6 19.56 -0.32 16.37
CA LEU A 6 19.86 -1.23 15.27
C LEU A 6 18.90 -0.96 14.12
N LEU A 7 19.41 -0.41 13.04
CA LEU A 7 18.63 -0.07 11.87
C LEU A 7 18.84 -1.13 10.79
N GLN A 8 17.80 -1.95 10.52
CA GLN A 8 17.87 -3.02 9.55
C GLN A 8 17.74 -2.48 8.13
N SER A 9 18.69 -2.83 7.24
CA SER A 9 18.63 -2.46 5.82
C SER A 9 19.29 -3.51 4.93
N ARG A 10 18.79 -3.69 3.70
CA ARG A 10 19.39 -4.53 2.64
C ARG A 10 18.99 -4.02 1.26
N LEU A 11 19.78 -4.31 0.23
CA LEU A 11 19.48 -3.93 -1.16
C LEU A 11 18.44 -4.86 -1.83
N SER A 12 18.35 -6.11 -1.37
CA SER A 12 17.48 -7.14 -1.95
C SER A 12 16.00 -6.94 -1.62
N SER A 13 15.48 -5.72 -1.84
CA SER A 13 14.03 -5.44 -1.71
C SER A 13 13.31 -5.90 -2.97
N SER A 14 12.29 -6.75 -2.84
CA SER A 14 11.51 -7.25 -3.99
C SER A 14 10.61 -6.18 -4.62
N ARG A 15 10.09 -5.26 -3.81
CA ARG A 15 9.14 -4.21 -4.26
C ARG A 15 9.83 -2.98 -4.85
N LEU A 16 10.99 -2.61 -4.34
CA LEU A 16 11.80 -1.49 -4.82
C LEU A 16 13.29 -1.85 -4.63
N PRO A 17 13.89 -2.57 -5.58
CA PRO A 17 15.30 -2.95 -5.50
C PRO A 17 16.21 -1.73 -5.33
N GLY A 18 17.19 -1.84 -4.46
CA GLY A 18 18.14 -0.75 -4.22
C GLY A 18 17.57 0.46 -3.42
N LYS A 19 16.35 0.39 -2.90
CA LYS A 19 15.68 1.51 -2.22
C LYS A 19 16.50 2.18 -1.12
N ALA A 20 17.34 1.41 -0.43
CA ALA A 20 18.20 1.92 0.63
C ALA A 20 19.19 3.01 0.14
N LEU A 21 19.62 2.92 -1.12
CA LEU A 21 20.57 3.84 -1.74
C LEU A 21 19.90 4.91 -2.63
N LEU A 22 18.60 4.88 -2.81
CA LEU A 22 17.90 5.96 -3.51
C LEU A 22 18.12 7.28 -2.77
N THR A 23 18.44 8.33 -3.53
CA THR A 23 18.75 9.65 -2.96
C THR A 23 17.48 10.43 -2.65
N VAL A 24 17.31 10.83 -1.41
CA VAL A 24 16.23 11.71 -0.94
C VAL A 24 16.84 12.85 -0.11
N ALA A 25 16.45 14.07 -0.39
CA ALA A 25 17.03 15.26 0.25
C ALA A 25 18.58 15.28 0.23
N GLY A 26 19.18 14.85 -0.89
CA GLY A 26 20.62 14.89 -1.10
C GLY A 26 21.43 13.76 -0.46
N GLN A 27 20.80 12.75 0.13
CA GLN A 27 21.50 11.62 0.77
C GLN A 27 20.73 10.29 0.58
N PRO A 28 21.40 9.12 0.64
CA PRO A 28 20.72 7.84 0.59
C PRO A 28 19.64 7.69 1.67
N VAL A 29 18.54 7.02 1.36
CA VAL A 29 17.43 6.78 2.30
C VAL A 29 17.92 6.18 3.61
N VAL A 30 18.78 5.16 3.55
CA VAL A 30 19.33 4.50 4.75
C VAL A 30 20.23 5.44 5.57
N ALA A 31 20.98 6.31 4.91
CA ALA A 31 21.83 7.31 5.56
C ALA A 31 20.99 8.36 6.29
N LEU A 32 19.93 8.86 5.64
CA LEU A 32 19.01 9.80 6.27
C LEU A 32 18.33 9.15 7.49
N ALA A 33 17.83 7.92 7.36
CA ALA A 33 17.19 7.20 8.46
C ALA A 33 18.13 7.02 9.65
N ALA A 34 19.38 6.60 9.42
CA ALA A 34 20.37 6.42 10.47
C ALA A 34 20.75 7.75 11.17
N ARG A 35 20.99 8.81 10.39
CA ARG A 35 21.33 10.14 10.94
C ARG A 35 20.19 10.74 11.75
N ARG A 36 18.95 10.56 11.31
CA ARG A 36 17.77 11.01 12.06
C ARG A 36 17.60 10.24 13.37
N ALA A 37 17.71 8.91 13.33
CA ALA A 37 17.64 8.09 14.54
C ALA A 37 18.72 8.46 15.57
N GLY A 38 19.89 8.91 15.11
CA GLY A 38 21.03 9.32 15.95
C GLY A 38 21.11 10.82 16.27
N ASN A 39 20.16 11.66 15.85
CA ASN A 39 20.30 13.11 15.94
C ASN A 39 20.25 13.69 17.37
N THR A 40 19.94 12.88 18.37
CA THR A 40 20.03 13.22 19.81
C THR A 40 21.25 12.62 20.49
N GLY A 41 22.18 12.02 19.73
CA GLY A 41 23.40 11.39 20.27
C GLY A 41 23.25 9.91 20.59
N LEU A 42 22.18 9.26 20.16
CA LEU A 42 22.03 7.80 20.28
C LEU A 42 23.04 7.06 19.40
N ASP A 43 23.56 5.94 19.93
CA ASP A 43 24.48 5.04 19.20
C ASP A 43 23.70 4.24 18.15
N VAL A 44 23.91 4.54 16.88
CA VAL A 44 23.21 3.93 15.75
C VAL A 44 24.15 3.03 14.97
N VAL A 45 23.72 1.78 14.76
CA VAL A 45 24.40 0.81 13.91
C VAL A 45 23.44 0.32 12.83
N VAL A 46 23.83 0.42 11.59
CA VAL A 46 23.05 -0.17 10.48
C VAL A 46 23.44 -1.64 10.34
N ALA A 47 22.47 -2.52 10.55
CA ALA A 47 22.63 -3.97 10.43
C ALA A 47 22.24 -4.43 9.02
N THR A 48 23.22 -4.70 8.18
CA THR A 48 23.05 -5.19 6.80
C THR A 48 23.55 -6.62 6.64
N SER A 49 23.38 -7.22 5.46
CA SER A 49 23.85 -8.58 5.23
C SER A 49 25.35 -8.63 4.92
N ASP A 50 25.90 -9.83 5.05
CA ASP A 50 27.28 -10.15 4.67
C ASP A 50 27.45 -10.45 3.17
N GLN A 51 26.37 -10.33 2.39
CA GLN A 51 26.39 -10.60 0.96
C GLN A 51 27.03 -9.44 0.19
N PRO A 52 27.77 -9.73 -0.91
CA PRO A 52 28.43 -8.69 -1.72
C PRO A 52 27.50 -7.60 -2.26
N GLU A 53 26.21 -7.94 -2.49
CA GLU A 53 25.20 -6.99 -2.94
C GLU A 53 25.01 -5.83 -1.96
N ASP A 54 25.22 -6.06 -0.66
CA ASP A 54 25.08 -5.05 0.39
C ASP A 54 26.38 -4.28 0.69
N ASP A 55 27.48 -4.55 -0.04
CA ASP A 55 28.74 -3.78 0.09
C ASP A 55 28.49 -2.28 -0.14
N ALA A 56 27.68 -1.94 -1.13
CA ALA A 56 27.36 -0.56 -1.46
C ALA A 56 26.63 0.19 -0.32
N ILE A 57 25.88 -0.51 0.55
CA ILE A 57 25.30 0.11 1.76
C ILE A 57 26.43 0.43 2.75
N ALA A 58 27.35 -0.53 2.97
CA ALA A 58 28.44 -0.34 3.91
C ALA A 58 29.37 0.78 3.47
N ASP A 59 29.70 0.88 2.18
CA ASP A 59 30.53 1.92 1.61
C ASP A 59 29.89 3.30 1.77
N ALA A 60 28.62 3.46 1.35
CA ALA A 60 27.90 4.72 1.44
C ALA A 60 27.72 5.22 2.88
N LEU A 61 27.58 4.32 3.85
CA LEU A 61 27.47 4.68 5.27
C LEU A 61 28.86 4.96 5.88
N GLY A 62 29.89 4.24 5.45
CA GLY A 62 31.28 4.48 5.86
C GLY A 62 31.78 5.87 5.49
N GLU A 63 31.43 6.36 4.30
CA GLU A 63 31.79 7.73 3.85
C GLU A 63 31.24 8.84 4.77
N ILE A 64 30.13 8.58 5.46
CA ILE A 64 29.49 9.56 6.36
C ILE A 64 29.67 9.22 7.85
N GLY A 65 30.52 8.23 8.16
CA GLY A 65 30.86 7.84 9.53
C GLY A 65 29.75 7.13 10.31
N VAL A 66 28.75 6.54 9.64
CA VAL A 66 27.72 5.72 10.28
C VAL A 66 28.23 4.30 10.45
N ALA A 67 28.15 3.77 11.68
CA ALA A 67 28.59 2.41 11.98
C ALA A 67 27.73 1.36 11.26
N VAL A 68 28.40 0.34 10.70
CA VAL A 68 27.76 -0.77 9.99
C VAL A 68 28.17 -2.09 10.62
N PHE A 69 27.20 -2.95 10.86
CA PHE A 69 27.40 -4.35 11.19
C PHE A 69 26.92 -5.24 10.03
N ARG A 70 27.75 -6.17 9.62
CA ARG A 70 27.42 -7.14 8.56
C ARG A 70 27.24 -8.52 9.16
N GLY A 71 26.14 -9.19 8.80
CA GLY A 71 25.81 -10.51 9.32
C GLY A 71 24.86 -11.30 8.42
N SER A 72 24.36 -12.42 8.89
CA SER A 72 23.56 -13.37 8.10
C SER A 72 22.42 -12.70 7.33
N LEU A 73 22.33 -12.97 6.01
CA LEU A 73 21.18 -12.59 5.19
C LEU A 73 19.91 -13.35 5.60
N HIS A 74 20.05 -14.66 5.86
CA HIS A 74 18.94 -15.61 6.06
C HIS A 74 18.51 -15.74 7.51
N ASP A 75 19.22 -15.12 8.45
CA ASP A 75 18.91 -15.12 9.87
C ASP A 75 19.04 -13.72 10.48
N PRO A 76 18.06 -12.84 10.25
CA PRO A 76 18.03 -11.51 10.83
C PRO A 76 18.10 -11.49 12.35
N LEU A 77 17.48 -12.45 13.06
CA LEU A 77 17.56 -12.52 14.52
C LEU A 77 19.01 -12.74 14.98
N ARG A 78 19.76 -13.63 14.33
CA ARG A 78 21.19 -13.78 14.61
C ARG A 78 21.97 -12.52 14.31
N ARG A 79 21.70 -11.87 13.19
CA ARG A 79 22.36 -10.60 12.84
C ARG A 79 22.12 -9.53 13.91
N PHE A 80 20.90 -9.43 14.45
CA PHE A 80 20.58 -8.53 15.54
C PHE A 80 21.25 -8.92 16.86
N PHE A 81 21.37 -10.21 17.14
CA PHE A 81 22.06 -10.73 18.33
C PHE A 81 23.57 -10.43 18.27
N ASP A 82 24.19 -10.59 17.11
CA ASP A 82 25.64 -10.38 16.93
C ASP A 82 26.05 -8.91 16.93
N ALA A 83 25.17 -7.98 16.50
CA ALA A 83 25.47 -6.57 16.35
C ALA A 83 25.73 -5.83 17.68
N PRO A 84 25.01 -6.03 18.79
CA PRO A 84 25.18 -5.30 20.04
C PRO A 84 26.06 -5.99 21.06
N ARG A 85 27.14 -6.65 20.66
CA ARG A 85 27.98 -7.56 21.51
C ARG A 85 28.40 -7.01 22.86
N ALA A 86 28.44 -5.69 23.06
CA ALA A 86 28.94 -5.08 24.30
C ALA A 86 27.85 -4.66 25.29
N LEU A 87 26.57 -4.90 25.00
CA LEU A 87 25.46 -4.54 25.87
C LEU A 87 25.26 -5.57 26.99
N ALA A 88 24.97 -5.08 28.21
CA ALA A 88 24.48 -5.92 29.34
C ALA A 88 23.01 -6.34 29.09
N ASP A 89 22.47 -7.24 29.93
CA ASP A 89 21.10 -7.74 29.73
C ASP A 89 20.03 -6.66 29.92
N ASP A 90 20.28 -5.71 30.82
CA ASP A 90 19.36 -4.58 31.10
C ASP A 90 19.54 -3.38 30.16
N ASP A 91 20.56 -3.41 29.29
CA ASP A 91 20.74 -2.37 28.28
C ASP A 91 19.68 -2.49 27.17
N LEU A 92 19.42 -1.40 26.46
CA LEU A 92 18.32 -1.35 25.51
C LEU A 92 18.79 -1.50 24.06
N VAL A 93 18.00 -2.24 23.32
CA VAL A 93 18.07 -2.35 21.87
C VAL A 93 16.82 -1.68 21.28
N VAL A 94 17.03 -0.77 20.34
CA VAL A 94 15.96 -0.17 19.54
C VAL A 94 16.05 -0.72 18.13
N ARG A 95 14.98 -1.37 17.67
CA ARG A 95 14.88 -1.86 16.30
C ARG A 95 14.19 -0.84 15.43
N LEU A 96 14.85 -0.41 14.37
CA LEU A 96 14.29 0.42 13.28
C LEU A 96 14.53 -0.27 11.93
N THR A 97 13.85 0.21 10.89
CA THR A 97 14.08 -0.23 9.51
C THR A 97 14.56 0.94 8.64
N GLY A 98 15.52 0.66 7.75
CA GLY A 98 16.24 1.67 6.95
C GLY A 98 15.42 2.31 5.83
N ASP A 99 14.17 1.91 5.67
CA ASP A 99 13.18 2.48 4.77
C ASP A 99 12.23 3.48 5.46
N ASN A 100 12.44 3.72 6.76
CA ASN A 100 11.67 4.65 7.58
C ASN A 100 12.51 5.89 7.90
N VAL A 101 12.26 6.98 7.20
CA VAL A 101 12.98 8.24 7.39
C VAL A 101 12.34 9.19 8.41
N VAL A 102 11.18 8.83 8.98
CA VAL A 102 10.44 9.69 9.92
C VAL A 102 10.97 9.59 11.35
N PRO A 103 11.25 8.41 11.92
CA PRO A 103 11.76 8.32 13.29
C PRO A 103 13.04 9.14 13.47
N ASP A 104 13.10 9.90 14.54
CA ASP A 104 14.30 10.62 14.99
C ASP A 104 14.65 10.23 16.42
N GLY A 105 15.79 10.73 16.92
CA GLY A 105 16.23 10.40 18.27
C GLY A 105 15.25 10.83 19.37
N SER A 106 14.48 11.89 19.17
CA SER A 106 13.46 12.33 20.14
C SER A 106 12.28 11.37 20.22
N PHE A 107 11.89 10.80 19.07
CA PHE A 107 10.87 9.75 19.01
C PHE A 107 11.34 8.47 19.73
N VAL A 108 12.57 8.06 19.48
CA VAL A 108 13.17 6.90 20.15
C VAL A 108 13.22 7.12 21.66
N GLN A 109 13.65 8.31 22.11
CA GLN A 109 13.72 8.64 23.54
C GLN A 109 12.33 8.61 24.18
N GLN A 110 11.30 9.14 23.51
CA GLN A 110 9.92 9.08 24.01
C GLN A 110 9.46 7.64 24.21
N MET A 111 9.75 6.73 23.28
CA MET A 111 9.38 5.30 23.42
C MET A 111 10.11 4.66 24.62
N ILE A 112 11.37 4.98 24.85
CA ILE A 112 12.13 4.49 26.00
C ILE A 112 11.48 4.98 27.31
N ASP A 113 11.13 6.26 27.37
CA ASP A 113 10.50 6.87 28.56
C ASP A 113 9.12 6.23 28.84
N ASP A 114 8.30 6.02 27.80
CA ASP A 114 6.99 5.36 27.90
C ASP A 114 7.13 3.90 28.40
N MET A 115 8.13 3.16 27.90
CA MET A 115 8.42 1.79 28.35
C MET A 115 8.84 1.76 29.84
N HIS A 116 9.73 2.66 30.26
CA HIS A 116 10.15 2.76 31.65
C HIS A 116 9.00 3.18 32.58
N ALA A 117 8.18 4.15 32.15
CA ALA A 117 7.01 4.59 32.91
C ALA A 117 5.99 3.47 33.13
N ALA A 118 5.86 2.55 32.17
CA ALA A 118 5.01 1.37 32.29
C ALA A 118 5.65 0.22 33.10
N GLY A 119 6.94 0.28 33.39
CA GLY A 119 7.67 -0.80 34.06
C GLY A 119 7.86 -2.05 33.19
N GLU A 120 7.81 -1.91 31.87
CA GLU A 120 7.86 -3.01 30.92
C GLU A 120 9.26 -3.19 30.31
N GLN A 121 9.50 -4.36 29.72
CA GLN A 121 10.77 -4.69 29.05
C GLN A 121 10.69 -4.65 27.54
N TYR A 122 9.50 -4.40 26.99
CA TYR A 122 9.23 -4.32 25.55
C TYR A 122 8.15 -3.29 25.28
N ILE A 123 8.37 -2.47 24.26
CA ILE A 123 7.38 -1.54 23.70
C ILE A 123 7.50 -1.48 22.18
N ARG A 124 6.38 -1.29 21.51
CA ARG A 124 6.35 -1.09 20.06
C ARG A 124 5.37 0.01 19.64
N VAL A 125 5.53 0.50 18.44
CA VAL A 125 4.48 1.28 17.78
C VAL A 125 3.39 0.32 17.27
N ALA A 126 2.14 0.60 17.60
CA ALA A 126 1.01 -0.12 17.04
C ALA A 126 0.90 0.14 15.53
N VAL A 127 0.82 -0.91 14.74
CA VAL A 127 0.70 -0.81 13.27
C VAL A 127 -0.79 -0.66 12.90
N THR A 128 -1.44 0.42 13.35
CA THR A 128 -2.85 0.65 13.04
C THR A 128 -3.02 1.84 12.09
N ASP A 129 -2.49 3.00 12.46
CA ASP A 129 -2.79 4.25 11.77
C ASP A 129 -1.59 4.83 11.02
N ILE A 130 -0.35 4.51 11.44
CA ILE A 130 0.87 4.98 10.80
C ILE A 130 1.74 3.81 10.38
N THR A 131 1.84 3.57 9.06
CA THR A 131 2.80 2.62 8.51
C THR A 131 4.11 3.35 8.21
N GLY A 132 5.22 2.87 8.80
CA GLY A 132 6.55 3.46 8.59
C GLY A 132 7.06 4.29 9.78
N LEU A 133 6.35 4.31 10.90
CA LEU A 133 6.86 4.79 12.18
C LEU A 133 7.30 3.60 13.08
N GLY A 134 7.33 2.38 12.50
CA GLY A 134 7.59 1.16 13.23
C GLY A 134 8.93 1.15 13.93
N ALA A 135 8.87 1.30 15.25
CA ALA A 135 10.01 1.13 16.14
C ALA A 135 9.63 0.13 17.25
N GLU A 136 10.61 -0.60 17.71
CA GLU A 136 10.49 -1.54 18.83
C GLU A 136 11.66 -1.31 19.78
N VAL A 137 11.38 -1.23 21.08
CA VAL A 137 12.41 -1.11 22.13
C VAL A 137 12.29 -2.30 23.06
N PHE A 138 13.40 -2.95 23.37
CA PHE A 138 13.46 -4.12 24.24
C PHE A 138 14.84 -4.26 24.87
N SER A 139 14.94 -5.05 25.95
CA SER A 139 16.21 -5.29 26.61
C SER A 139 17.10 -6.23 25.76
N ALA A 140 18.42 -6.04 25.87
CA ALA A 140 19.38 -6.93 25.21
C ALA A 140 19.29 -8.38 25.72
N GLY A 141 18.87 -8.56 26.98
CA GLY A 141 18.60 -9.86 27.57
C GLY A 141 17.46 -10.59 26.83
N LEU A 142 16.36 -9.90 26.48
CA LEU A 142 15.27 -10.48 25.69
C LEU A 142 15.71 -10.88 24.29
N LEU A 143 16.57 -10.09 23.67
CA LEU A 143 17.14 -10.43 22.35
C LEU A 143 17.98 -11.71 22.41
N ARG A 144 18.80 -11.86 23.47
CA ARG A 144 19.59 -13.08 23.71
C ARG A 144 18.71 -14.30 23.94
N GLN A 145 17.67 -14.17 24.77
CA GLN A 145 16.71 -15.25 25.00
C GLN A 145 16.02 -15.65 23.67
N ALA A 146 15.52 -14.69 22.91
CA ALA A 146 14.91 -14.96 21.61
C ALA A 146 15.89 -15.70 20.68
N HIS A 147 17.14 -15.25 20.58
CA HIS A 147 18.14 -15.90 19.74
C HIS A 147 18.41 -17.35 20.13
N HIS A 148 18.48 -17.66 21.42
CA HIS A 148 18.77 -19.01 21.91
C HIS A 148 17.57 -19.97 21.85
N ILE A 149 16.35 -19.46 21.95
CA ILE A 149 15.14 -20.29 22.11
C ILE A 149 14.34 -20.37 20.82
N ALA A 150 14.27 -19.27 20.03
CA ALA A 150 13.44 -19.24 18.83
C ALA A 150 14.00 -20.13 17.71
N THR A 151 13.22 -21.13 17.33
CA THR A 151 13.52 -22.07 16.25
C THR A 151 12.61 -21.88 15.04
N ASP A 152 11.47 -21.19 15.21
CA ASP A 152 10.53 -20.92 14.13
C ASP A 152 11.18 -20.00 13.07
N PRO A 153 11.16 -20.36 11.77
CA PRO A 153 11.68 -19.51 10.70
C PRO A 153 11.08 -18.10 10.69
N TYR A 154 9.81 -17.94 11.04
CA TYR A 154 9.15 -16.63 11.14
C TYR A 154 9.77 -15.75 12.23
N ASP A 155 10.09 -16.31 13.39
CA ASP A 155 10.75 -15.58 14.48
C ASP A 155 12.17 -15.16 14.07
N ARG A 156 12.89 -16.05 13.39
CA ARG A 156 14.25 -15.81 12.94
C ARG A 156 14.33 -14.73 11.85
N GLU A 157 13.37 -14.70 10.92
CA GLU A 157 13.26 -13.69 9.88
C GLU A 157 12.82 -12.32 10.43
N HIS A 158 11.84 -12.30 11.34
CA HIS A 158 11.20 -11.04 11.78
C HIS A 158 11.74 -10.48 13.11
N VAL A 159 12.69 -11.16 13.77
CA VAL A 159 13.44 -10.74 14.97
C VAL A 159 12.61 -10.72 16.25
N THR A 160 11.51 -10.00 16.30
CA THR A 160 10.75 -9.70 17.53
C THR A 160 9.48 -10.52 17.79
N PRO A 161 8.95 -11.38 16.88
CA PRO A 161 7.70 -12.08 17.16
C PRO A 161 7.79 -13.01 18.38
N TRP A 162 8.95 -13.65 18.62
CA TRP A 162 9.17 -14.44 19.83
C TRP A 162 9.09 -13.55 21.08
N ILE A 163 9.75 -12.40 21.09
CA ILE A 163 9.75 -11.44 22.21
C ILE A 163 8.32 -11.02 22.51
N ARG A 164 7.54 -10.61 21.51
CA ARG A 164 6.14 -10.18 21.67
C ARG A 164 5.24 -11.22 22.31
N ARG A 165 5.50 -12.51 22.06
CA ARG A 165 4.70 -13.58 22.66
C ARG A 165 5.09 -13.92 24.09
N HIS A 166 6.25 -13.45 24.57
CA HIS A 166 6.80 -13.79 25.88
C HIS A 166 6.94 -12.59 26.81
N THR A 167 6.45 -11.41 26.39
CA THR A 167 6.44 -10.17 27.18
C THR A 167 5.05 -9.55 27.15
N ALA A 168 4.79 -8.58 28.04
CA ALA A 168 3.62 -7.73 27.90
C ALA A 168 3.72 -6.95 26.57
N ASP A 169 2.65 -6.98 25.77
CA ASP A 169 2.61 -6.26 24.47
C ASP A 169 2.22 -4.79 24.68
N LEU A 170 3.14 -4.03 25.26
CA LEU A 170 2.95 -2.58 25.36
C LEU A 170 3.07 -1.96 23.98
N SER A 171 2.03 -1.26 23.56
CA SER A 171 2.01 -0.57 22.28
C SER A 171 1.58 0.88 22.41
N VAL A 172 2.28 1.77 21.72
CA VAL A 172 1.94 3.18 21.58
C VAL A 172 1.44 3.47 20.18
N ASN A 173 0.47 4.38 20.10
CA ASN A 173 -0.07 4.83 18.82
C ASN A 173 -0.01 6.37 18.80
N PRO A 174 1.08 6.93 18.23
CA PRO A 174 1.19 8.39 18.14
C PRO A 174 0.00 8.99 17.40
N PRO A 175 -0.68 9.99 17.94
CA PRO A 175 -1.85 10.57 17.30
C PRO A 175 -1.47 11.28 16.00
N LEU A 176 -2.27 11.05 14.95
CA LEU A 176 -2.24 11.85 13.73
C LEU A 176 -3.00 13.16 13.98
N THR A 177 -2.49 14.26 13.43
CA THR A 177 -3.15 15.56 13.44
C THR A 177 -4.11 15.70 12.26
N GLY A 178 -5.30 16.27 12.48
CA GLY A 178 -6.28 16.56 11.43
C GLY A 178 -7.16 15.37 11.01
N PRO A 179 -7.79 15.45 9.84
CA PRO A 179 -8.78 14.46 9.37
C PRO A 179 -8.17 13.15 8.86
N VAL A 180 -6.86 13.07 8.76
CA VAL A 180 -6.16 11.88 8.26
C VAL A 180 -6.19 10.79 9.32
N LYS A 181 -6.80 9.65 9.00
CA LYS A 181 -6.89 8.50 9.89
C LYS A 181 -5.76 7.48 9.68
N ARG A 182 -5.11 7.52 8.52
CA ARG A 182 -4.03 6.58 8.18
C ARG A 182 -2.96 7.27 7.35
N LEU A 183 -1.71 6.99 7.69
CA LEU A 183 -0.54 7.55 7.03
C LEU A 183 0.46 6.45 6.67
N ARG A 184 1.00 6.51 5.46
CA ARG A 184 2.11 5.68 5.03
C ARG A 184 3.35 6.54 4.81
N CYS A 185 4.38 6.30 5.59
CA CYS A 185 5.66 7.00 5.51
C CYS A 185 6.88 6.06 5.36
N THR A 186 6.65 4.74 5.20
CA THR A 186 7.70 3.80 4.78
C THR A 186 7.96 3.92 3.28
N ILE A 187 9.20 3.69 2.86
CA ILE A 187 9.60 3.71 1.45
C ILE A 187 9.72 2.26 0.96
N ASP A 188 8.62 1.72 0.43
CA ASP A 188 8.56 0.36 -0.09
C ASP A 188 8.37 0.31 -1.60
N THR A 189 7.82 1.39 -2.16
CA THR A 189 7.48 1.51 -3.56
C THR A 189 8.00 2.84 -4.10
N LEU A 190 8.02 3.00 -5.41
CA LEU A 190 8.43 4.26 -6.02
C LEU A 190 7.45 5.41 -5.69
N ARG A 191 6.16 5.11 -5.51
CA ARG A 191 5.20 6.09 -4.98
C ARG A 191 5.60 6.57 -3.60
N ASP A 192 5.92 5.65 -2.68
CA ASP A 192 6.34 6.00 -1.33
C ASP A 192 7.60 6.87 -1.37
N PHE A 193 8.57 6.52 -2.25
CA PHE A 193 9.76 7.33 -2.48
C PHE A 193 9.43 8.74 -2.98
N THR A 194 8.48 8.86 -3.92
CA THR A 194 8.05 10.17 -4.43
C THR A 194 7.39 11.01 -3.33
N VAL A 195 6.54 10.39 -2.50
CA VAL A 195 5.94 11.06 -1.33
C VAL A 195 7.02 11.52 -0.36
N ALA A 196 7.99 10.66 -0.02
CA ALA A 196 9.10 11.01 0.85
C ALA A 196 9.95 12.16 0.26
N ALA A 197 10.26 12.11 -1.03
CA ALA A 197 10.98 13.17 -1.71
C ALA A 197 10.23 14.53 -1.69
N ARG A 198 8.91 14.51 -1.82
CA ARG A 198 8.08 15.72 -1.69
C ARG A 198 8.04 16.22 -0.25
N ALA A 199 7.82 15.33 0.72
CA ALA A 199 7.76 15.67 2.14
C ALA A 199 9.06 16.32 2.64
N LEU A 200 10.19 15.87 2.11
CA LEU A 200 11.52 16.36 2.49
C LEU A 200 12.01 17.55 1.64
N ARG A 201 11.27 17.90 0.57
CA ARG A 201 11.67 19.00 -0.34
C ARG A 201 11.73 20.34 0.39
N GLY A 202 12.81 21.11 0.13
CA GLY A 202 12.97 22.46 0.66
C GLY A 202 13.28 22.52 2.15
N LEU A 203 13.54 21.38 2.82
CA LEU A 203 14.03 21.39 4.19
C LEU A 203 15.51 21.77 4.21
N PRO A 204 15.92 22.81 4.97
CA PRO A 204 17.32 23.18 5.10
C PRO A 204 18.18 22.08 5.74
N ASP A 205 17.63 21.41 6.74
CA ASP A 205 18.25 20.26 7.39
C ASP A 205 17.22 19.15 7.63
N PRO A 206 17.16 18.13 6.75
CA PRO A 206 16.22 17.04 6.88
C PRO A 206 16.51 16.10 8.06
N VAL A 207 17.71 16.16 8.64
CA VAL A 207 18.10 15.34 9.79
C VAL A 207 17.48 15.87 11.08
N SER A 208 17.48 17.19 11.28
CA SER A 208 17.03 17.82 12.53
C SER A 208 15.55 18.15 12.59
N VAL A 209 14.81 17.97 11.48
CA VAL A 209 13.35 18.20 11.48
C VAL A 209 12.67 17.25 12.45
N PRO A 210 11.87 17.74 13.43
CA PRO A 210 11.15 16.87 14.36
C PRO A 210 10.24 15.89 13.65
N TRP A 211 10.18 14.65 14.13
CA TRP A 211 9.40 13.59 13.51
C TRP A 211 7.91 13.94 13.31
N ARG A 212 7.30 14.72 14.26
CA ARG A 212 5.90 15.18 14.15
C ARG A 212 5.70 16.12 12.97
N VAL A 213 6.60 17.08 12.79
CA VAL A 213 6.59 18.00 11.65
C VAL A 213 6.75 17.23 10.35
N LEU A 214 7.60 16.21 10.34
CA LEU A 214 7.79 15.39 9.15
C LEU A 214 6.56 14.53 8.86
N LEU A 215 5.83 14.02 9.87
CA LEU A 215 4.54 13.35 9.66
C LEU A 215 3.52 14.25 8.96
N ASP A 216 3.36 15.50 9.41
CA ASP A 216 2.45 16.47 8.79
C ASP A 216 2.84 16.72 7.34
N ARG A 217 4.13 16.85 7.04
CA ARG A 217 4.63 17.00 5.67
C ARG A 217 4.39 15.77 4.80
N PHE A 218 4.44 14.57 5.37
CA PHE A 218 4.04 13.35 4.65
C PHE A 218 2.56 13.33 4.31
N VAL A 219 1.69 13.84 5.21
CA VAL A 219 0.26 14.03 4.93
C VAL A 219 0.06 14.98 3.74
N GLU A 220 0.70 16.15 3.77
CA GLU A 220 0.64 17.15 2.70
C GLU A 220 1.19 16.64 1.37
N ALA A 221 2.24 15.80 1.42
CA ALA A 221 2.85 15.21 0.23
C ALA A 221 2.03 14.07 -0.41
N GLY A 222 0.90 13.69 0.19
CA GLY A 222 0.05 12.61 -0.30
C GLY A 222 0.33 11.24 0.31
N GLY A 223 0.99 11.19 1.48
CA GLY A 223 1.22 9.97 2.26
C GLY A 223 -0.02 9.46 2.99
N ALA A 224 -1.10 10.26 3.05
CA ALA A 224 -2.36 9.81 3.60
C ALA A 224 -2.87 8.55 2.89
N VAL A 225 -3.17 7.53 3.69
CA VAL A 225 -3.76 6.29 3.19
C VAL A 225 -5.27 6.39 3.41
N PRO A 226 -6.05 5.97 2.43
CA PRO A 226 -7.48 5.90 2.55
C PRO A 226 -7.95 5.17 3.81
N SER A 227 -8.99 5.68 4.44
CA SER A 227 -9.73 4.87 5.42
C SER A 227 -10.32 3.67 4.68
N PRO A 228 -10.17 2.45 5.22
CA PRO A 228 -10.83 1.31 4.62
C PRO A 228 -12.34 1.52 4.66
N LEU A 229 -13.04 1.03 3.66
CA LEU A 229 -14.48 0.85 3.76
C LEU A 229 -14.79 -0.03 5.00
N PRO A 230 -15.90 0.20 5.70
CA PRO A 230 -16.24 -0.59 6.89
C PRO A 230 -16.12 -2.09 6.63
N GLY A 231 -15.31 -2.78 7.45
CA GLY A 231 -15.08 -4.22 7.33
C GLY A 231 -14.07 -4.66 6.26
N THR A 232 -13.34 -3.73 5.62
CA THR A 232 -12.34 -4.06 4.58
C THR A 232 -10.91 -3.80 5.02
N VAL A 233 -9.97 -4.52 4.42
CA VAL A 233 -8.54 -4.25 4.54
C VAL A 233 -8.22 -2.92 3.84
N PRO A 234 -7.26 -2.11 4.31
CA PRO A 234 -6.85 -0.89 3.62
C PRO A 234 -6.44 -1.14 2.18
N ASN A 235 -7.10 -0.46 1.29
CA ASN A 235 -6.84 -0.52 -0.12
C ASN A 235 -7.24 0.83 -0.75
N PRO A 236 -6.73 1.20 -1.93
CA PRO A 236 -7.02 2.49 -2.56
C PRO A 236 -8.48 2.71 -2.98
N ILE A 237 -9.35 1.68 -2.94
CA ILE A 237 -10.75 1.84 -3.33
C ILE A 237 -11.47 2.88 -2.46
N GLY A 238 -12.26 3.75 -3.05
CA GLY A 238 -12.91 4.87 -2.36
C GLY A 238 -12.08 6.14 -2.29
N GLN A 239 -10.89 6.12 -2.86
CA GLN A 239 -9.99 7.25 -2.81
C GLN A 239 -9.20 7.42 -4.08
N GLY A 240 -9.01 8.56 -4.41
CA GLY A 240 -8.24 8.93 -5.55
C GLY A 240 -9.14 9.18 -6.73
N PRO A 241 -8.80 10.17 -7.47
CA PRO A 241 -9.60 10.66 -8.57
C PRO A 241 -9.42 9.84 -9.85
N TRP A 242 -8.56 8.77 -9.87
CA TRP A 242 -8.08 8.28 -11.17
C TRP A 242 -8.20 6.77 -11.31
N VAL A 243 -8.76 6.36 -12.44
CA VAL A 243 -8.86 4.97 -12.90
C VAL A 243 -8.06 4.81 -14.19
N LEU A 244 -7.15 3.88 -14.25
CA LEU A 244 -6.56 3.40 -15.49
C LEU A 244 -7.54 2.45 -16.17
N ASP A 245 -8.02 2.80 -17.36
CA ASP A 245 -8.79 1.89 -18.20
C ASP A 245 -7.85 0.96 -18.97
N ALA A 246 -7.99 -0.34 -18.77
CA ALA A 246 -7.09 -1.32 -19.31
C ALA A 246 -7.41 -1.78 -20.74
N ALA A 247 -8.35 -1.13 -21.43
CA ALA A 247 -8.72 -1.52 -22.81
C ALA A 247 -7.52 -1.57 -23.77
N GLY A 248 -6.52 -0.70 -23.56
CA GLY A 248 -5.31 -0.67 -24.35
C GLY A 248 -4.21 -1.64 -23.91
N LEU A 249 -4.37 -2.38 -22.82
CA LEU A 249 -3.33 -3.24 -22.27
C LEU A 249 -3.38 -4.70 -22.79
N GLY A 250 -4.33 -5.01 -23.67
CA GLY A 250 -4.44 -6.30 -24.33
C GLY A 250 -3.71 -6.35 -25.66
N GLY A 251 -3.64 -7.55 -26.27
CA GLY A 251 -3.17 -7.76 -27.64
C GLY A 251 -1.65 -7.69 -27.83
N ALA A 252 -1.17 -6.80 -28.70
CA ALA A 252 0.22 -6.80 -29.17
C ALA A 252 1.25 -6.19 -28.18
N ILE A 253 0.81 -5.61 -27.06
CA ILE A 253 1.72 -5.00 -26.10
C ILE A 253 2.43 -6.10 -25.30
N ASP A 254 3.75 -6.00 -25.13
CA ASP A 254 4.50 -6.96 -24.34
C ASP A 254 4.22 -6.80 -22.83
N LEU A 255 4.41 -7.88 -22.07
CA LEU A 255 4.11 -7.92 -20.63
C LEU A 255 4.96 -6.92 -19.82
N ALA A 256 6.22 -6.71 -20.21
CA ALA A 256 7.09 -5.76 -19.53
C ALA A 256 6.58 -4.32 -19.71
N THR A 257 6.00 -4.00 -20.85
CA THR A 257 5.35 -2.70 -21.10
C THR A 257 4.09 -2.57 -20.26
N VAL A 258 3.23 -3.60 -20.14
CA VAL A 258 2.06 -3.58 -19.25
C VAL A 258 2.48 -3.31 -17.81
N ALA A 259 3.48 -4.01 -17.29
CA ALA A 259 3.99 -3.80 -15.95
C ALA A 259 4.48 -2.35 -15.74
N ARG A 260 5.24 -1.79 -16.69
CA ARG A 260 5.71 -0.40 -16.62
C ARG A 260 4.57 0.63 -16.67
N VAL A 261 3.53 0.38 -17.46
CA VAL A 261 2.35 1.27 -17.52
C VAL A 261 1.60 1.25 -16.20
N LEU A 262 1.40 0.08 -15.60
CA LEU A 262 0.75 -0.04 -14.29
C LEU A 262 1.59 0.61 -13.17
N ASP A 263 2.91 0.45 -13.20
CA ASP A 263 3.82 1.13 -12.27
C ASP A 263 3.76 2.64 -12.45
N ALA A 264 3.87 3.15 -13.66
CA ALA A 264 3.79 4.58 -13.95
C ALA A 264 2.42 5.16 -13.52
N ALA A 265 1.33 4.44 -13.77
CA ALA A 265 0.00 4.84 -13.33
C ALA A 265 -0.08 4.94 -11.80
N ALA A 266 0.39 3.92 -11.08
CA ALA A 266 0.43 3.95 -9.62
C ALA A 266 1.31 5.08 -9.07
N MET A 267 2.42 5.39 -9.75
CA MET A 267 3.30 6.51 -9.42
C MET A 267 2.65 7.88 -9.65
N ALA A 268 1.87 8.00 -10.71
CA ALA A 268 1.13 9.21 -11.04
C ALA A 268 -0.06 9.46 -10.10
N GLY A 269 -0.38 8.52 -9.20
CA GLY A 269 -1.47 8.64 -8.24
C GLY A 269 -2.76 7.95 -8.70
N VAL A 270 -2.71 7.17 -9.77
CA VAL A 270 -3.81 6.28 -10.15
C VAL A 270 -4.04 5.27 -9.03
N THR A 271 -5.29 5.09 -8.64
CA THR A 271 -5.67 4.23 -7.52
C THR A 271 -6.40 2.97 -7.96
N HIS A 272 -6.97 2.98 -9.16
CA HIS A 272 -7.76 1.87 -9.68
C HIS A 272 -7.27 1.46 -11.06
N VAL A 273 -7.34 0.17 -11.35
CA VAL A 273 -7.30 -0.35 -12.70
C VAL A 273 -8.66 -0.97 -13.01
N TYR A 274 -9.29 -0.47 -14.06
CA TYR A 274 -10.55 -1.01 -14.57
C TYR A 274 -10.29 -1.95 -15.74
N THR A 275 -10.91 -3.10 -15.73
CA THR A 275 -10.84 -4.08 -16.80
C THR A 275 -12.21 -4.69 -17.10
N ASP A 276 -12.38 -5.16 -18.32
CA ASP A 276 -13.61 -5.78 -18.81
C ASP A 276 -13.26 -7.12 -19.48
N VAL A 277 -14.15 -8.09 -19.40
CA VAL A 277 -13.95 -9.40 -20.05
C VAL A 277 -13.83 -9.29 -21.58
N THR A 278 -14.29 -8.19 -22.15
CA THR A 278 -14.20 -7.92 -23.59
C THR A 278 -12.85 -7.35 -24.03
N TYR A 279 -11.92 -7.06 -23.10
CA TYR A 279 -10.60 -6.47 -23.40
C TYR A 279 -9.54 -7.50 -23.82
N GLY A 280 -9.97 -8.63 -24.38
CA GLY A 280 -9.06 -9.68 -24.84
C GLY A 280 -8.27 -10.29 -23.68
N ASP A 281 -6.94 -10.30 -23.79
CA ASP A 281 -6.03 -10.87 -22.80
C ASP A 281 -5.56 -9.84 -21.73
N ALA A 282 -6.16 -8.65 -21.67
CA ALA A 282 -5.76 -7.60 -20.74
C ALA A 282 -5.81 -8.07 -19.27
N GLN A 283 -6.85 -8.83 -18.89
CA GLN A 283 -6.97 -9.36 -17.53
C GLN A 283 -5.79 -10.27 -17.15
N ALA A 284 -5.40 -11.16 -18.04
CA ALA A 284 -4.28 -12.07 -17.80
C ALA A 284 -2.94 -11.32 -17.68
N ARG A 285 -2.73 -10.29 -18.48
CA ARG A 285 -1.53 -9.43 -18.44
C ARG A 285 -1.46 -8.59 -17.18
N ILE A 286 -2.60 -8.01 -16.77
CA ILE A 286 -2.71 -7.29 -15.49
C ILE A 286 -2.40 -8.26 -14.35
N GLY A 287 -2.99 -9.45 -14.32
CA GLY A 287 -2.77 -10.46 -13.27
C GLY A 287 -1.31 -10.82 -13.11
N GLN A 288 -0.60 -11.09 -14.21
CA GLN A 288 0.82 -11.37 -14.20
C GLN A 288 1.64 -10.18 -13.66
N SER A 289 1.27 -8.96 -14.00
CA SER A 289 1.95 -7.75 -13.53
C SER A 289 1.66 -7.44 -12.06
N LEU A 290 0.42 -7.65 -11.60
CA LEU A 290 0.01 -7.43 -10.21
C LEU A 290 0.67 -8.42 -9.24
N ALA A 291 0.94 -9.65 -9.67
CA ALA A 291 1.64 -10.66 -8.89
C ALA A 291 3.05 -10.20 -8.42
N HIS A 292 3.62 -9.19 -9.06
CA HIS A 292 4.90 -8.57 -8.70
C HIS A 292 4.79 -7.39 -7.72
N GLY A 293 3.70 -7.28 -6.95
CA GLY A 293 3.58 -6.32 -5.82
C GLY A 293 2.76 -5.06 -6.10
N LEU A 294 2.10 -4.97 -7.26
CA LEU A 294 1.18 -3.86 -7.58
C LEU A 294 -0.21 -4.03 -6.97
N SER A 295 -0.58 -5.25 -6.57
CA SER A 295 -1.90 -5.56 -6.00
C SER A 295 -2.23 -4.80 -4.70
N GLU A 296 -1.22 -4.35 -3.95
CA GLU A 296 -1.41 -3.51 -2.76
C GLU A 296 -1.60 -2.01 -3.08
N ARG A 297 -1.31 -1.61 -4.33
CA ARG A 297 -1.28 -0.21 -4.76
C ARG A 297 -2.42 0.20 -5.66
N LEU A 298 -2.96 -0.74 -6.42
CA LEU A 298 -4.04 -0.53 -7.37
C LEU A 298 -5.25 -1.38 -6.97
N ALA A 299 -6.39 -0.75 -6.77
CA ALA A 299 -7.64 -1.45 -6.66
C ALA A 299 -8.05 -2.00 -8.03
N VAL A 300 -8.44 -3.26 -8.07
CA VAL A 300 -8.89 -3.91 -9.30
C VAL A 300 -10.42 -3.86 -9.38
N VAL A 301 -10.90 -3.21 -10.42
CA VAL A 301 -12.32 -3.12 -10.75
C VAL A 301 -12.56 -3.90 -12.04
N ALA A 302 -13.35 -4.96 -11.97
CA ALA A 302 -13.60 -5.82 -13.12
C ALA A 302 -15.07 -5.85 -13.49
N GLN A 303 -15.38 -5.57 -14.76
CA GLN A 303 -16.69 -5.81 -15.31
C GLN A 303 -16.78 -7.24 -15.79
N VAL A 304 -17.84 -7.93 -15.35
CA VAL A 304 -18.12 -9.30 -15.75
C VAL A 304 -18.99 -9.33 -17.01
N ALA A 305 -19.20 -10.52 -17.57
CA ALA A 305 -19.93 -10.70 -18.81
C ALA A 305 -21.29 -9.99 -18.80
N PRO A 306 -21.66 -9.31 -19.88
CA PRO A 306 -22.86 -8.48 -19.92
C PRO A 306 -24.19 -9.26 -19.93
N LEU A 307 -24.16 -10.60 -19.98
CA LEU A 307 -25.31 -11.50 -20.10
C LEU A 307 -26.16 -11.27 -21.37
N SER A 308 -25.70 -10.45 -22.29
CA SER A 308 -26.41 -10.11 -23.54
C SER A 308 -26.56 -11.31 -24.48
N ALA A 309 -25.79 -12.37 -24.30
CA ALA A 309 -25.87 -13.61 -25.05
C ALA A 309 -26.98 -14.55 -24.52
N LEU A 310 -27.52 -14.29 -23.33
CA LEU A 310 -28.63 -15.08 -22.78
C LEU A 310 -29.93 -14.77 -23.50
N PRO A 311 -30.71 -15.79 -23.86
CA PRO A 311 -32.03 -15.56 -24.42
C PRO A 311 -32.97 -14.92 -23.38
N PRO A 312 -33.96 -14.12 -23.77
CA PRO A 312 -34.92 -13.52 -22.84
C PRO A 312 -35.68 -14.53 -21.95
N SER A 313 -35.73 -15.79 -22.38
CA SER A 313 -36.32 -16.91 -21.64
C SER A 313 -35.36 -17.60 -20.68
N ALA A 314 -34.12 -17.12 -20.55
CA ALA A 314 -33.16 -17.69 -19.62
C ALA A 314 -33.69 -17.61 -18.18
N SER A 315 -33.46 -18.66 -17.41
CA SER A 315 -33.82 -18.67 -15.99
C SER A 315 -32.83 -17.88 -15.17
N ASP A 316 -33.25 -17.40 -14.00
CA ASP A 316 -32.36 -16.80 -13.01
C ASP A 316 -31.18 -17.70 -12.65
N GLY A 317 -31.39 -19.03 -12.58
CA GLY A 317 -30.35 -20.01 -12.34
C GLY A 317 -29.29 -20.04 -13.45
N TRP A 318 -29.72 -19.86 -14.71
CA TRP A 318 -28.76 -19.77 -15.83
C TRP A 318 -27.98 -18.47 -15.77
N ALA A 319 -28.63 -17.32 -15.56
CA ALA A 319 -27.96 -16.04 -15.41
C ALA A 319 -26.99 -16.06 -14.22
N ALA A 320 -27.36 -16.67 -13.10
CA ALA A 320 -26.48 -16.84 -11.94
C ALA A 320 -25.22 -17.66 -12.26
N ALA A 321 -25.37 -18.74 -13.02
CA ALA A 321 -24.25 -19.59 -13.44
C ALA A 321 -23.29 -18.86 -14.38
N GLU A 322 -23.81 -18.07 -15.33
CA GLU A 322 -22.98 -17.25 -16.24
C GLU A 322 -22.20 -16.18 -15.49
N VAL A 323 -22.82 -15.49 -14.53
CA VAL A 323 -22.11 -14.52 -13.69
C VAL A 323 -21.01 -15.20 -12.90
N ALA A 324 -21.32 -16.32 -12.25
CA ALA A 324 -20.32 -17.05 -11.48
C ALA A 324 -19.16 -17.54 -12.36
N ALA A 325 -19.44 -18.09 -13.54
CA ALA A 325 -18.42 -18.52 -14.49
C ALA A 325 -17.53 -17.35 -14.95
N SER A 326 -18.14 -16.21 -15.28
CA SER A 326 -17.42 -15.00 -15.66
C SER A 326 -16.51 -14.49 -14.53
N VAL A 327 -17.02 -14.45 -13.30
CA VAL A 327 -16.23 -14.02 -12.13
C VAL A 327 -15.05 -14.96 -11.89
N TYR A 328 -15.26 -16.28 -11.88
CA TYR A 328 -14.15 -17.21 -11.67
C TYR A 328 -13.12 -17.18 -12.80
N ASN A 329 -13.56 -16.95 -14.04
CA ASN A 329 -12.63 -16.74 -15.15
C ASN A 329 -11.81 -15.45 -14.96
N THR A 330 -12.46 -14.34 -14.61
CA THR A 330 -11.78 -13.07 -14.28
C THR A 330 -10.75 -13.24 -13.16
N LEU A 331 -11.10 -13.91 -12.06
CA LEU A 331 -10.18 -14.16 -10.97
C LEU A 331 -9.00 -15.06 -11.39
N ARG A 332 -9.22 -16.03 -12.24
CA ARG A 332 -8.20 -16.90 -12.80
C ARG A 332 -7.23 -16.10 -13.68
N GLU A 333 -7.75 -15.28 -14.60
CA GLU A 333 -6.94 -14.41 -15.47
C GLU A 333 -6.13 -13.39 -14.65
N LEU A 334 -6.74 -12.77 -13.66
CA LEU A 334 -6.10 -11.83 -12.75
C LEU A 334 -5.15 -12.50 -11.74
N GLN A 335 -5.06 -13.82 -11.72
CA GLN A 335 -4.27 -14.60 -10.76
C GLN A 335 -4.54 -14.20 -9.30
N SER A 336 -5.78 -13.87 -8.99
CA SER A 336 -6.22 -13.39 -7.67
C SER A 336 -7.36 -14.22 -7.12
N LYS A 337 -7.46 -14.26 -5.79
CA LYS A 337 -8.59 -14.91 -5.08
C LYS A 337 -9.82 -13.99 -5.00
N SER A 338 -9.59 -12.68 -5.12
CA SER A 338 -10.62 -11.65 -5.04
C SER A 338 -10.17 -10.39 -5.76
N VAL A 339 -11.13 -9.54 -6.11
CA VAL A 339 -10.92 -8.19 -6.63
C VAL A 339 -11.60 -7.15 -5.75
N ASP A 340 -11.36 -5.88 -5.98
CA ASP A 340 -11.93 -4.83 -5.14
C ASP A 340 -13.38 -4.52 -5.50
N ALA A 341 -13.72 -4.49 -6.79
CA ALA A 341 -15.10 -4.36 -7.22
C ALA A 341 -15.40 -5.25 -8.43
N LEU A 342 -16.61 -5.82 -8.45
CA LEU A 342 -17.19 -6.53 -9.59
C LEU A 342 -18.40 -5.77 -10.07
N LEU A 343 -18.43 -5.49 -11.36
CA LEU A 343 -19.51 -4.73 -11.99
C LEU A 343 -20.32 -5.59 -12.95
N LEU A 344 -21.66 -5.37 -12.94
CA LEU A 344 -22.55 -5.80 -14.00
C LEU A 344 -23.03 -4.59 -14.81
N PRO A 345 -23.24 -4.71 -16.12
CA PRO A 345 -24.04 -3.72 -16.85
C PRO A 345 -25.42 -3.55 -16.22
N TRP A 346 -25.94 -2.33 -16.20
CA TRP A 346 -27.25 -2.02 -15.61
C TRP A 346 -28.37 -2.89 -16.17
N SER A 347 -28.36 -3.12 -17.47
CA SER A 347 -29.32 -3.98 -18.12
C SER A 347 -29.31 -5.43 -17.58
N ALA A 348 -28.13 -5.97 -17.32
CA ALA A 348 -27.98 -7.30 -16.73
C ALA A 348 -28.40 -7.32 -15.26
N TRP A 349 -28.07 -6.25 -14.51
CA TRP A 349 -28.46 -6.10 -13.10
C TRP A 349 -29.99 -6.10 -12.93
N THR A 350 -30.73 -5.40 -13.79
CA THR A 350 -32.17 -5.26 -13.69
C THR A 350 -32.92 -6.42 -14.30
N SER A 351 -32.48 -6.96 -15.45
CA SER A 351 -33.17 -8.04 -16.15
C SER A 351 -33.09 -9.37 -15.41
N TRP A 352 -32.03 -9.63 -14.68
CA TRP A 352 -31.84 -10.86 -13.89
C TRP A 352 -31.52 -10.54 -12.44
N SER A 353 -32.35 -9.72 -11.79
CA SER A 353 -32.13 -9.29 -10.42
C SER A 353 -32.14 -10.46 -9.42
N GLY A 354 -32.95 -11.51 -9.64
CA GLY A 354 -32.97 -12.73 -8.85
C GLY A 354 -31.85 -13.71 -9.18
N GLY A 355 -31.26 -13.60 -10.37
CA GLY A 355 -30.19 -14.48 -10.85
C GLY A 355 -28.81 -13.80 -10.85
N GLY A 356 -28.57 -12.98 -11.86
CA GLY A 356 -27.26 -12.35 -12.08
C GLY A 356 -26.83 -11.44 -10.95
N ALA A 357 -27.66 -10.48 -10.54
CA ALA A 357 -27.37 -9.56 -9.45
C ALA A 357 -27.24 -10.31 -8.11
N ALA A 358 -28.16 -11.22 -7.82
CA ALA A 358 -28.10 -12.03 -6.59
C ALA A 358 -26.86 -12.92 -6.53
N SER A 359 -26.42 -13.49 -7.66
CA SER A 359 -25.18 -14.27 -7.77
C SER A 359 -23.96 -13.40 -7.43
N LEU A 360 -23.90 -12.17 -7.95
CA LEU A 360 -22.79 -11.27 -7.69
C LEU A 360 -22.71 -10.89 -6.20
N VAL A 361 -23.84 -10.61 -5.56
CA VAL A 361 -23.94 -10.37 -4.11
C VAL A 361 -23.54 -11.61 -3.30
N SER A 362 -23.93 -12.80 -3.74
CA SER A 362 -23.48 -14.05 -3.10
C SER A 362 -21.97 -14.24 -3.20
N LEU A 363 -21.36 -13.92 -4.35
CA LEU A 363 -19.92 -13.98 -4.53
C LEU A 363 -19.18 -12.95 -3.68
N GLN A 364 -19.77 -11.77 -3.43
CA GLN A 364 -19.25 -10.80 -2.46
C GLN A 364 -19.25 -11.40 -1.04
N SER A 365 -20.34 -12.02 -0.61
CA SER A 365 -20.38 -12.67 0.72
C SER A 365 -19.38 -13.82 0.87
N GLN A 366 -18.97 -14.45 -0.23
CA GLN A 366 -17.89 -15.45 -0.28
C GLN A 366 -16.49 -14.83 -0.35
N GLY A 367 -16.36 -13.49 -0.28
CA GLY A 367 -15.10 -12.78 -0.33
C GLY A 367 -14.44 -12.73 -1.71
N ARG A 368 -15.20 -12.91 -2.81
CA ARG A 368 -14.67 -12.79 -4.18
C ARG A 368 -14.51 -11.36 -4.65
N CYS A 369 -15.22 -10.43 -4.04
CA CYS A 369 -15.00 -9.00 -4.19
C CYS A 369 -15.36 -8.28 -2.90
N ARG A 370 -14.92 -7.02 -2.78
CA ARG A 370 -15.28 -6.14 -1.66
C ARG A 370 -16.56 -5.39 -1.93
N LEU A 371 -16.72 -4.89 -3.14
CA LEU A 371 -17.89 -4.15 -3.59
C LEU A 371 -18.53 -4.84 -4.78
N VAL A 372 -19.83 -4.75 -4.82
CA VAL A 372 -20.65 -5.03 -5.99
C VAL A 372 -21.06 -3.70 -6.60
N GLY A 373 -21.12 -3.64 -7.91
CA GLY A 373 -21.47 -2.42 -8.60
C GLY A 373 -22.10 -2.62 -9.97
N VAL A 374 -22.39 -1.50 -10.58
CA VAL A 374 -23.02 -1.46 -11.90
C VAL A 374 -22.30 -0.49 -12.84
N ALA A 375 -22.29 -0.81 -14.13
CA ALA A 375 -21.97 0.11 -15.19
C ALA A 375 -23.25 0.63 -15.82
N LEU A 376 -23.43 1.93 -15.76
CA LEU A 376 -24.62 2.60 -16.30
C LEU A 376 -24.35 3.09 -17.72
N ASP A 377 -25.39 3.19 -18.52
CA ASP A 377 -25.33 3.69 -19.91
C ASP A 377 -26.30 4.85 -20.18
N GLN A 378 -27.25 5.11 -19.25
CA GLN A 378 -28.23 6.18 -19.33
C GLN A 378 -28.31 6.95 -18.00
N PRO A 379 -28.38 8.30 -18.01
CA PRO A 379 -28.45 9.13 -16.79
C PRO A 379 -29.64 8.80 -15.87
N GLU A 380 -30.75 8.41 -16.46
CA GLU A 380 -32.00 8.08 -15.75
C GLU A 380 -31.87 6.86 -14.84
N GLN A 381 -30.81 6.07 -15.02
CA GLN A 381 -30.52 4.89 -14.20
C GLN A 381 -29.88 5.24 -12.83
N LEU A 382 -29.34 6.47 -12.69
CA LEU A 382 -28.61 6.88 -11.48
C LEU A 382 -29.45 6.78 -10.21
N GLU A 383 -30.66 7.35 -10.23
CA GLU A 383 -31.55 7.34 -9.06
C GLU A 383 -31.85 5.92 -8.60
N ALA A 384 -32.18 5.03 -9.53
CA ALA A 384 -32.45 3.63 -9.23
C ALA A 384 -31.19 2.88 -8.75
N ALA A 385 -30.02 3.20 -9.29
CA ALA A 385 -28.75 2.61 -8.84
C ALA A 385 -28.39 3.06 -7.42
N PHE A 386 -28.62 4.32 -7.07
CA PHE A 386 -28.37 4.84 -5.73
C PHE A 386 -29.41 4.37 -4.70
N ALA A 387 -30.62 4.04 -5.13
CA ALA A 387 -31.65 3.49 -4.26
C ALA A 387 -31.44 2.00 -3.94
N ASP A 388 -30.58 1.28 -4.66
CA ASP A 388 -30.30 -0.14 -4.40
C ASP A 388 -29.15 -0.28 -3.37
N PRO A 389 -29.42 -0.69 -2.13
CA PRO A 389 -28.42 -0.74 -1.05
C PRO A 389 -27.31 -1.80 -1.28
N ARG A 390 -27.46 -2.65 -2.30
CA ARG A 390 -26.45 -3.65 -2.67
C ARG A 390 -25.32 -3.05 -3.49
N ILE A 391 -25.55 -1.87 -4.11
CA ILE A 391 -24.61 -1.23 -5.03
C ILE A 391 -23.69 -0.30 -4.26
N GLY A 392 -22.42 -0.67 -4.16
CA GLY A 392 -21.34 0.16 -3.56
C GLY A 392 -20.41 0.77 -4.60
N TYR A 393 -20.58 0.49 -5.88
CA TYR A 393 -19.74 1.02 -6.96
C TYR A 393 -20.56 1.31 -8.22
N VAL A 394 -20.43 2.51 -8.75
CA VAL A 394 -21.12 2.93 -9.97
C VAL A 394 -20.10 3.45 -10.98
N ARG A 395 -20.10 2.89 -12.19
CA ARG A 395 -19.33 3.40 -13.32
C ARG A 395 -20.26 4.07 -14.31
N VAL A 396 -19.94 5.32 -14.69
CA VAL A 396 -20.74 6.11 -15.63
C VAL A 396 -19.97 6.40 -16.90
N PRO A 397 -20.66 6.62 -18.05
CA PRO A 397 -20.01 7.02 -19.30
C PRO A 397 -19.35 8.39 -19.22
N ALA A 398 -18.36 8.60 -20.07
CA ALA A 398 -17.59 9.82 -20.23
C ALA A 398 -18.42 11.11 -20.46
N ALA A 399 -19.51 10.99 -21.18
CA ALA A 399 -20.28 12.15 -21.64
C ALA A 399 -21.22 12.75 -20.58
N TRP A 400 -21.31 12.13 -19.39
CA TRP A 400 -22.26 12.60 -18.38
C TRP A 400 -21.72 13.80 -17.60
N ARG A 401 -22.39 14.93 -17.77
CA ARG A 401 -22.12 16.17 -17.02
C ARG A 401 -23.18 16.42 -15.95
N THR A 402 -23.57 15.39 -15.22
CA THR A 402 -24.55 15.48 -14.14
C THR A 402 -23.88 15.73 -12.80
N SER A 403 -24.60 16.40 -11.90
CA SER A 403 -24.18 16.53 -10.49
C SER A 403 -24.43 15.19 -9.79
N PHE A 404 -23.44 14.75 -9.02
CA PHE A 404 -23.55 13.57 -8.16
C PHE A 404 -23.71 13.99 -6.68
N ALA A 405 -24.24 15.19 -6.43
CA ALA A 405 -24.38 15.74 -5.08
C ALA A 405 -25.27 14.88 -4.17
N ASP A 406 -26.26 14.22 -4.75
CA ASP A 406 -27.24 13.38 -4.04
C ASP A 406 -26.80 11.91 -3.94
N ALA A 407 -25.59 11.58 -4.37
CA ALA A 407 -25.06 10.22 -4.25
C ALA A 407 -24.87 9.81 -2.77
N PRO A 408 -25.20 8.57 -2.39
CA PRO A 408 -24.92 8.05 -1.06
C PRO A 408 -23.41 8.15 -0.73
N ASP A 409 -23.07 8.40 0.54
CA ASP A 409 -21.68 8.62 0.97
C ASP A 409 -20.80 7.36 0.85
N ASP A 410 -21.41 6.20 0.85
CA ASP A 410 -20.79 4.89 0.77
C ASP A 410 -20.68 4.33 -0.67
N VAL A 411 -21.22 5.04 -1.68
CA VAL A 411 -21.14 4.65 -3.08
C VAL A 411 -19.95 5.34 -3.78
N ILE A 412 -19.09 4.53 -4.37
CA ILE A 412 -17.96 5.01 -5.19
C ILE A 412 -18.44 5.24 -6.62
N ILE A 413 -18.21 6.45 -7.14
CA ILE A 413 -18.58 6.79 -8.50
C ILE A 413 -17.31 7.00 -9.32
N THR A 414 -17.24 6.34 -10.47
CA THR A 414 -16.15 6.49 -11.43
C THR A 414 -16.66 6.87 -12.80
N CYS A 415 -15.93 7.71 -13.50
CA CYS A 415 -16.28 8.17 -14.83
C CYS A 415 -15.25 7.68 -15.86
N ALA A 416 -15.70 7.34 -17.05
CA ALA A 416 -14.86 6.82 -18.12
C ALA A 416 -14.07 7.91 -18.91
N ASP A 417 -14.05 9.18 -18.47
CA ASP A 417 -13.42 10.27 -19.22
C ASP A 417 -12.46 11.14 -18.41
N SER A 418 -11.42 11.62 -19.09
CA SER A 418 -10.45 12.60 -18.61
C SER A 418 -10.98 14.03 -18.46
N ALA A 419 -12.14 14.37 -19.03
CA ALA A 419 -12.71 15.71 -19.03
C ALA A 419 -13.61 16.03 -17.83
N ALA A 420 -13.80 15.12 -16.88
CA ALA A 420 -14.71 15.26 -15.73
C ALA A 420 -14.17 16.16 -14.61
N ARG A 421 -13.42 17.20 -14.94
CA ARG A 421 -12.95 18.20 -13.97
C ARG A 421 -14.14 19.00 -13.40
N GLY A 422 -14.26 19.04 -12.08
CA GLY A 422 -15.18 19.95 -11.38
C GLY A 422 -16.47 19.33 -10.83
N PHE A 423 -16.62 18.01 -10.83
CA PHE A 423 -17.75 17.36 -10.18
C PHE A 423 -17.42 17.00 -8.73
N ALA A 424 -18.20 17.46 -7.78
CA ALA A 424 -17.91 17.42 -6.35
C ALA A 424 -17.79 15.98 -5.74
N ARG A 425 -18.14 14.93 -6.50
CA ARG A 425 -18.14 13.54 -6.03
C ARG A 425 -17.68 12.49 -7.04
N VAL A 426 -17.16 12.89 -8.21
CA VAL A 426 -16.52 11.93 -9.11
C VAL A 426 -15.16 11.59 -8.54
N THR A 427 -15.02 10.38 -8.07
CA THR A 427 -13.78 9.90 -7.44
C THR A 427 -12.71 9.51 -8.46
N SER A 428 -13.00 9.56 -9.77
CA SER A 428 -12.00 9.15 -10.75
C SER A 428 -12.23 9.66 -12.16
N VAL A 429 -11.12 9.80 -12.87
CA VAL A 429 -11.06 10.10 -14.29
C VAL A 429 -10.36 8.94 -14.99
N SER A 430 -10.96 8.39 -16.03
CA SER A 430 -10.39 7.27 -16.78
C SER A 430 -9.21 7.74 -17.64
N LEU A 431 -8.10 7.01 -17.57
CA LEU A 431 -6.89 7.25 -18.38
C LEU A 431 -6.75 6.11 -19.38
N PRO A 432 -7.15 6.25 -20.64
CA PRO A 432 -6.89 5.27 -21.67
C PRO A 432 -5.42 5.35 -22.11
N ALA A 433 -4.51 4.88 -21.28
CA ALA A 433 -3.09 4.93 -21.57
C ALA A 433 -2.55 3.55 -21.97
N VAL A 434 -1.76 3.53 -23.03
CA VAL A 434 -1.09 2.31 -23.55
C VAL A 434 0.43 2.40 -23.43
N SER A 435 0.98 3.53 -22.94
CA SER A 435 2.41 3.72 -22.72
C SER A 435 2.68 4.54 -21.44
N VAL A 436 3.90 4.40 -20.91
CA VAL A 436 4.37 5.19 -19.75
C VAL A 436 4.29 6.68 -20.06
N GLU A 437 4.74 7.10 -21.24
CA GLU A 437 4.74 8.50 -21.67
C GLU A 437 3.32 9.10 -21.68
N GLN A 438 2.33 8.35 -22.14
CA GLN A 438 0.92 8.78 -22.09
C GLN A 438 0.41 8.94 -20.66
N VAL A 439 0.77 8.03 -19.76
CA VAL A 439 0.42 8.15 -18.33
C VAL A 439 1.04 9.40 -17.73
N GLU A 440 2.32 9.66 -17.97
CA GLU A 440 3.04 10.83 -17.44
C GLU A 440 2.48 12.14 -17.99
N GLN A 441 2.21 12.22 -19.30
CA GLN A 441 1.61 13.40 -19.94
C GLN A 441 0.21 13.68 -19.40
N GLN A 442 -0.62 12.66 -19.26
CA GLN A 442 -1.97 12.82 -18.71
C GLN A 442 -1.92 13.21 -17.23
N ALA A 443 -1.07 12.58 -16.44
CA ALA A 443 -0.89 12.93 -15.03
C ALA A 443 -0.44 14.40 -14.89
N ALA A 444 0.54 14.85 -15.69
CA ALA A 444 1.00 16.24 -15.68
C ALA A 444 -0.14 17.21 -16.00
N SER A 445 -1.03 16.87 -16.93
CA SER A 445 -2.19 17.70 -17.30
C SER A 445 -3.26 17.82 -16.21
N PHE A 446 -3.27 16.89 -15.22
CA PHE A 446 -4.21 16.91 -14.09
C PHE A 446 -3.66 17.65 -12.87
N ILE A 447 -2.33 17.77 -12.77
CA ILE A 447 -1.64 18.46 -11.67
C ILE A 447 -1.51 19.97 -11.96
N ALA A 448 -1.53 20.36 -13.23
CA ALA A 448 -1.53 21.75 -13.68
C ALA A 448 -2.93 22.38 -13.63
#